data_dc681da321356c51138d111e5950b5d9
#
_entry.id   dc681da321356c51138d111e5950b5d9
#
_cell.length_a   1.000
_cell.length_b   1.000
_cell.length_c   1.000
_cell.angle_alpha   90.00
_cell.angle_beta   90.00
_cell.angle_gamma   90.00
#
_symmetry.space_group_name_H-M   'P 1'
#
loop_
_entity.id
_entity.type
_entity.pdbx_description
1 polymer ?
#
loop_
_entity_poly.entity_id
_entity_poly.type
_entity_poly.pdbx_seq_one_letter_code
_entity_poly.pdbx_strand_id
1 'polypeptide(L)'
;MKILKFKDKQKFRYNKKVIIKDLILLLSVGIHKFEKLKKQRVRFNIEITTDPNLKPDVKTIVNYEGIINDIKRLAEKTHFELLETLSESIFDEIFKNKKIKKIKLKIEKLDIIKETKSVGIEVVKTKI
;
A
#
# COMPACT_ATOMS: atom_id res chain seq x y z
N MET A 1 28.25 25.76 4.91
CA MET A 1 27.19 25.57 3.90
C MET A 1 26.21 24.47 4.23
N LYS A 2 26.70 23.30 4.59
CA LYS A 2 25.85 22.18 4.96
C LYS A 2 24.98 22.49 6.16
N ILE A 3 25.51 23.20 7.13
CA ILE A 3 24.77 23.58 8.33
C ILE A 3 23.65 24.56 7.99
N LEU A 4 23.89 25.48 7.06
CA LEU A 4 22.86 26.42 6.61
C LEU A 4 21.73 25.70 5.92
N LYS A 5 22.04 24.73 5.06
CA LYS A 5 21.02 23.91 4.39
C LYS A 5 20.18 23.14 5.41
N PHE A 6 20.83 22.61 6.43
CA PHE A 6 20.12 21.90 7.48
C PHE A 6 19.18 22.83 8.26
N LYS A 7 19.67 24.01 8.61
CA LYS A 7 18.84 25.02 9.28
C LYS A 7 17.67 25.46 8.41
N ASP A 8 17.89 25.63 7.11
CA ASP A 8 16.82 25.99 6.18
C ASP A 8 15.74 24.91 6.15
N LYS A 9 16.14 23.64 6.14
CA LYS A 9 15.19 22.54 6.21
C LYS A 9 14.36 22.55 7.50
N GLN A 10 14.93 23.03 8.62
CA GLN A 10 14.20 23.13 9.88
C GLN A 10 13.11 24.18 9.86
N LYS A 11 13.17 25.13 8.96
CA LYS A 11 12.15 26.17 8.79
C LYS A 11 10.92 25.67 8.04
N PHE A 12 10.97 24.47 7.47
CA PHE A 12 9.92 23.91 6.65
C PHE A 12 9.39 22.62 7.24
N ARG A 13 8.10 22.42 7.10
CA ARG A 13 7.52 21.09 7.30
C ARG A 13 7.79 20.28 6.06
N TYR A 14 8.20 19.05 6.25
CA TYR A 14 8.61 18.19 5.16
C TYR A 14 7.80 16.90 5.20
N ASN A 15 7.00 16.69 4.18
CA ASN A 15 6.23 15.46 4.02
C ASN A 15 6.56 14.84 2.67
N LYS A 16 6.80 13.56 2.68
CA LYS A 16 7.07 12.81 1.47
C LYS A 16 6.26 11.51 1.51
N LYS A 17 5.65 11.18 0.39
CA LYS A 17 4.94 9.91 0.22
C LYS A 17 5.57 9.14 -0.91
N VAL A 18 5.71 7.84 -0.72
CA VAL A 18 5.96 6.92 -1.83
C VAL A 18 4.60 6.46 -2.32
N ILE A 19 4.36 6.60 -3.61
CA ILE A 19 3.06 6.31 -4.21
C ILE A 19 3.18 5.15 -5.18
N ILE A 20 2.34 4.13 -4.97
CA ILE A 20 2.13 3.04 -5.93
C ILE A 20 0.71 3.21 -6.44
N LYS A 21 0.57 3.58 -7.70
CA LYS A 21 -0.72 3.93 -8.28
C LYS A 21 -1.18 2.88 -9.29
N ASP A 22 -2.44 2.46 -9.12
CA ASP A 22 -3.11 1.56 -10.07
C ASP A 22 -2.36 0.26 -10.32
N LEU A 23 -1.90 -0.39 -9.24
CA LEU A 23 -1.36 -1.74 -9.33
C LEU A 23 -2.53 -2.71 -9.49
N ILE A 24 -2.64 -3.34 -10.64
CA ILE A 24 -3.74 -4.25 -10.95
C ILE A 24 -3.22 -5.68 -10.95
N LEU A 25 -3.84 -6.52 -10.12
CA LEU A 25 -3.50 -7.93 -10.01
C LEU A 25 -4.75 -8.78 -10.20
N LEU A 26 -4.55 -10.00 -10.69
CA LEU A 26 -5.61 -11.01 -10.76
C LEU A 26 -5.60 -11.82 -9.47
N LEU A 27 -6.66 -11.72 -8.69
CA LEU A 27 -6.74 -12.32 -7.36
C LEU A 27 -8.05 -13.07 -7.15
N SER A 28 -7.98 -14.05 -6.24
CA SER A 28 -9.17 -14.72 -5.73
C SER A 28 -9.58 -14.02 -4.44
N VAL A 29 -10.68 -13.28 -4.46
CA VAL A 29 -11.16 -12.53 -3.31
C VAL A 29 -12.68 -12.36 -3.37
N GLY A 30 -13.34 -12.47 -2.21
CA GLY A 30 -14.76 -12.27 -2.08
C GLY A 30 -15.48 -13.40 -1.36
N ILE A 31 -16.66 -13.09 -0.84
CA ILE A 31 -17.49 -14.05 -0.08
C ILE A 31 -18.37 -14.93 -0.96
N HIS A 32 -18.64 -14.48 -2.19
CA HIS A 32 -19.53 -15.20 -3.09
C HIS A 32 -18.85 -16.43 -3.69
N LYS A 33 -19.64 -17.46 -3.94
CA LYS A 33 -19.17 -18.71 -4.51
C LYS A 33 -18.40 -18.51 -5.83
N PHE A 34 -18.94 -17.67 -6.71
CA PHE A 34 -18.30 -17.41 -7.99
C PHE A 34 -16.97 -16.69 -7.85
N GLU A 35 -16.80 -15.90 -6.78
CA GLU A 35 -15.53 -15.22 -6.51
C GLU A 35 -14.44 -16.18 -6.06
N LYS A 36 -14.81 -17.33 -5.52
CA LYS A 36 -13.87 -18.37 -5.12
C LYS A 36 -13.43 -19.24 -6.30
N LEU A 37 -14.19 -19.24 -7.36
CA LEU A 37 -13.94 -20.10 -8.52
C LEU A 37 -13.12 -19.41 -9.61
N LYS A 38 -13.10 -18.10 -9.64
CA LYS A 38 -12.44 -17.35 -10.69
C LYS A 38 -11.74 -16.13 -10.11
N LYS A 39 -10.50 -15.91 -10.54
CA LYS A 39 -9.75 -14.68 -10.18
C LYS A 39 -10.39 -13.48 -10.86
N GLN A 40 -10.29 -12.34 -10.20
CA GLN A 40 -10.79 -11.07 -10.70
C GLN A 40 -9.72 -9.99 -10.61
N ARG A 41 -9.89 -8.93 -11.38
CA ARG A 41 -8.96 -7.82 -11.35
C ARG A 41 -9.20 -6.99 -10.09
N VAL A 42 -8.14 -6.77 -9.36
CA VAL A 42 -8.14 -5.94 -8.15
C VAL A 42 -7.08 -4.88 -8.29
N ARG A 43 -7.45 -3.64 -8.02
CA ARG A 43 -6.56 -2.49 -8.11
C ARG A 43 -6.15 -2.02 -6.73
N PHE A 44 -4.84 -1.81 -6.58
CA PHE A 44 -4.24 -1.30 -5.35
C PHE A 44 -3.68 0.09 -5.59
N ASN A 45 -3.99 1.00 -4.69
CA ASN A 45 -3.36 2.32 -4.61
C ASN A 45 -2.81 2.48 -3.21
N ILE A 46 -1.52 2.79 -3.11
CA ILE A 46 -0.82 2.78 -1.83
C ILE A 46 -0.02 4.07 -1.70
N GLU A 47 -0.17 4.75 -0.56
CA GLU A 47 0.65 5.89 -0.19
C GLU A 47 1.36 5.55 1.11
N ILE A 48 2.68 5.68 1.11
CA ILE A 48 3.52 5.31 2.24
C ILE A 48 4.28 6.52 2.72
N THR A 49 4.14 6.86 4.00
CA THR A 49 4.84 7.95 4.64
C THR A 49 5.90 7.40 5.58
N THR A 50 7.12 7.88 5.41
CA THR A 50 8.24 7.50 6.27
C THR A 50 8.56 8.62 7.25
N ASP A 51 9.53 8.38 8.13
CA ASP A 51 10.06 9.40 9.01
C ASP A 51 10.62 10.54 8.15
N PRO A 52 10.15 11.79 8.36
CA PRO A 52 10.62 12.93 7.57
C PRO A 52 12.09 13.26 7.78
N ASN A 53 12.70 12.76 8.85
CA ASN A 53 14.11 13.00 9.16
C ASN A 53 15.06 12.03 8.46
N LEU A 54 14.55 11.08 7.70
CA LEU A 54 15.40 10.14 6.96
C LEU A 54 16.09 10.85 5.80
N LYS A 55 17.41 10.69 5.74
CA LYS A 55 18.19 11.20 4.62
C LYS A 55 17.90 10.38 3.37
N PRO A 56 17.82 11.02 2.19
CA PRO A 56 17.70 10.29 0.94
C PRO A 56 18.96 9.46 0.69
N ASP A 57 18.87 8.17 0.90
CA ASP A 57 19.95 7.22 0.70
C ASP A 57 19.32 5.93 0.19
N VAL A 58 20.01 5.24 -0.70
CA VAL A 58 19.54 3.97 -1.26
C VAL A 58 19.21 2.97 -0.15
N LYS A 59 19.97 3.00 0.95
CA LYS A 59 19.75 2.10 2.08
C LYS A 59 18.56 2.49 2.96
N THR A 60 18.12 3.74 2.91
CA THR A 60 17.06 4.25 3.78
C THR A 60 15.75 4.51 3.07
N ILE A 61 15.74 4.54 1.75
CA ILE A 61 14.52 4.75 0.99
C ILE A 61 13.61 3.52 1.07
N VAL A 62 12.32 3.76 0.90
CA VAL A 62 11.36 2.68 0.79
C VAL A 62 11.49 2.04 -0.59
N ASN A 63 11.73 0.74 -0.61
CA ASN A 63 11.83 -0.02 -1.84
C ASN A 63 10.45 -0.41 -2.33
N TYR A 64 9.86 0.38 -3.23
CA TYR A 64 8.52 0.12 -3.74
C TYR A 64 8.44 -1.18 -4.57
N GLU A 65 9.52 -1.60 -5.21
CA GLU A 65 9.54 -2.88 -5.92
C GLU A 65 9.38 -4.05 -4.95
N GLY A 66 10.05 -3.98 -3.81
CA GLY A 66 9.90 -4.97 -2.75
C GLY A 66 8.49 -5.00 -2.20
N ILE A 67 7.87 -3.84 -2.01
CA ILE A 67 6.48 -3.75 -1.54
C ILE A 67 5.53 -4.40 -2.55
N ILE A 68 5.69 -4.09 -3.82
CA ILE A 68 4.86 -4.68 -4.88
C ILE A 68 5.01 -6.20 -4.89
N ASN A 69 6.24 -6.69 -4.78
CA ASN A 69 6.50 -8.13 -4.74
C ASN A 69 5.87 -8.79 -3.52
N ASP A 70 5.92 -8.13 -2.36
CA ASP A 70 5.28 -8.62 -1.14
C ASP A 70 3.77 -8.71 -1.30
N ILE A 71 3.15 -7.69 -1.88
CA ILE A 71 1.71 -7.68 -2.14
C ILE A 71 1.33 -8.82 -3.08
N LYS A 72 2.07 -8.99 -4.17
CA LYS A 72 1.83 -10.09 -5.11
C LYS A 72 1.90 -11.44 -4.40
N ARG A 73 2.95 -11.65 -3.61
CA ARG A 73 3.14 -12.91 -2.89
C ARG A 73 1.98 -13.19 -1.93
N LEU A 74 1.58 -12.19 -1.15
CA LEU A 74 0.48 -12.33 -0.20
C LEU A 74 -0.86 -12.57 -0.91
N ALA A 75 -1.14 -11.76 -1.91
CA ALA A 75 -2.43 -11.74 -2.57
C ALA A 75 -2.66 -12.95 -3.47
N GLU A 76 -1.62 -13.49 -4.07
CA GLU A 76 -1.73 -14.62 -4.98
C GLU A 76 -1.71 -15.97 -4.26
N LYS A 77 -1.34 -15.99 -3.00
CA LYS A 77 -1.06 -17.21 -2.24
C LYS A 77 -2.32 -17.94 -1.78
N THR A 78 -3.40 -17.21 -1.49
CA THR A 78 -4.61 -17.79 -0.94
C THR A 78 -5.83 -16.95 -1.31
N HIS A 79 -7.01 -17.53 -1.10
CA HIS A 79 -8.27 -16.80 -1.24
C HIS A 79 -8.52 -15.97 0.01
N PHE A 80 -8.90 -14.70 -0.17
CA PHE A 80 -9.37 -13.84 0.92
C PHE A 80 -10.87 -13.61 0.75
N GLU A 81 -11.65 -13.88 1.78
CA GLU A 81 -13.09 -13.62 1.71
C GLU A 81 -13.39 -12.13 1.73
N LEU A 82 -12.59 -11.35 2.47
CA LEU A 82 -12.81 -9.92 2.66
C LEU A 82 -11.60 -9.11 2.21
N LEU A 83 -11.86 -7.98 1.59
CA LEU A 83 -10.81 -7.00 1.27
C LEU A 83 -10.15 -6.49 2.56
N GLU A 84 -10.91 -6.37 3.64
CA GLU A 84 -10.41 -5.96 4.96
C GLU A 84 -9.32 -6.89 5.47
N THR A 85 -9.53 -8.19 5.36
CA THR A 85 -8.54 -9.19 5.79
C THR A 85 -7.28 -9.12 4.92
N LEU A 86 -7.46 -8.96 3.62
CA LEU A 86 -6.34 -8.75 2.70
C LEU A 86 -5.55 -7.50 3.08
N SER A 87 -6.26 -6.40 3.38
CA SER A 87 -5.61 -5.15 3.75
C SER A 87 -4.77 -5.31 5.03
N GLU A 88 -5.30 -6.01 6.03
CA GLU A 88 -4.55 -6.26 7.27
C GLU A 88 -3.28 -7.06 7.02
N SER A 89 -3.35 -8.07 6.17
CA SER A 89 -2.16 -8.85 5.81
C SER A 89 -1.10 -7.98 5.12
N ILE A 90 -1.54 -7.08 4.26
CA ILE A 90 -0.63 -6.15 3.57
C ILE A 90 -0.01 -5.17 4.56
N PHE A 91 -0.80 -4.59 5.47
CA PHE A 91 -0.27 -3.70 6.50
C PHE A 91 0.77 -4.39 7.37
N ASP A 92 0.47 -5.60 7.83
CA ASP A 92 1.39 -6.35 8.68
C ASP A 92 2.74 -6.57 7.98
N GLU A 93 2.71 -6.87 6.70
CA GLU A 93 3.94 -7.08 5.93
C GLU A 93 4.71 -5.79 5.73
N ILE A 94 4.04 -4.73 5.30
CA ILE A 94 4.71 -3.46 4.99
C ILE A 94 5.25 -2.80 6.25
N PHE A 95 4.51 -2.84 7.36
CA PHE A 95 4.95 -2.25 8.62
C PHE A 95 6.10 -2.98 9.30
N LYS A 96 6.51 -4.13 8.80
CA LYS A 96 7.78 -4.74 9.25
C LYS A 96 8.97 -3.82 9.02
N ASN A 97 8.88 -2.96 8.03
CA ASN A 97 9.85 -1.88 7.85
C ASN A 97 9.54 -0.79 8.88
N LYS A 98 10.41 -0.67 9.90
CA LYS A 98 10.19 0.24 11.02
C LYS A 98 10.27 1.72 10.64
N LYS A 99 10.81 2.04 9.48
CA LYS A 99 10.90 3.42 8.97
C LYS A 99 9.56 3.93 8.47
N ILE A 100 8.63 3.05 8.19
CA ILE A 100 7.31 3.41 7.69
C ILE A 100 6.42 3.81 8.85
N LYS A 101 5.82 5.00 8.76
CA LYS A 101 4.99 5.57 9.82
C LYS A 101 3.50 5.51 9.51
N LYS A 102 3.14 5.63 8.25
CA LYS A 102 1.75 5.70 7.84
C LYS A 102 1.57 5.07 6.48
N ILE A 103 0.49 4.33 6.32
CA ILE A 103 0.12 3.72 5.04
C ILE A 103 -1.34 4.03 4.77
N LYS A 104 -1.62 4.55 3.59
CA LYS A 104 -2.96 4.67 3.05
C LYS A 104 -3.09 3.62 1.94
N LEU A 105 -4.02 2.71 2.11
CA LEU A 105 -4.22 1.58 1.20
C LEU A 105 -5.63 1.58 0.68
N LYS A 106 -5.78 1.61 -0.64
CA LYS A 106 -7.06 1.52 -1.32
C LYS A 106 -7.08 0.26 -2.16
N ILE A 107 -8.06 -0.59 -1.94
CA ILE A 107 -8.21 -1.86 -2.65
C ILE A 107 -9.58 -1.89 -3.31
N GLU A 108 -9.62 -2.11 -4.61
CA GLU A 108 -10.85 -2.06 -5.38
C GLU A 108 -10.99 -3.26 -6.30
N LYS A 109 -12.18 -3.86 -6.30
CA LYS A 109 -12.57 -4.86 -7.29
C LYS A 109 -13.09 -4.12 -8.51
N LEU A 110 -12.57 -4.47 -9.68
CA LEU A 110 -12.88 -3.71 -10.91
C LEU A 110 -14.06 -4.29 -11.70
N ASP A 111 -14.39 -5.56 -11.48
CA ASP A 111 -15.33 -6.27 -12.35
C ASP A 111 -16.57 -6.81 -11.63
N ILE A 112 -16.71 -6.53 -10.34
CA ILE A 112 -17.73 -7.19 -9.52
C ILE A 112 -19.14 -6.65 -9.74
N ILE A 113 -19.28 -5.35 -9.94
CA ILE A 113 -20.58 -4.71 -10.14
C ILE A 113 -20.55 -3.91 -11.43
N LYS A 114 -21.39 -4.33 -12.37
CA LYS A 114 -21.42 -3.80 -13.73
C LYS A 114 -21.63 -2.29 -13.80
N GLU A 115 -22.47 -1.74 -12.93
CA GLU A 115 -22.85 -0.32 -12.94
C GLU A 115 -21.79 0.58 -12.32
N THR A 116 -20.74 0.02 -11.75
CA THR A 116 -19.68 0.79 -11.11
C THR A 116 -18.35 0.62 -11.85
N LYS A 117 -17.46 1.62 -11.74
CA LYS A 117 -16.09 1.47 -12.20
C LYS A 117 -15.31 0.56 -11.29
N SER A 118 -15.59 0.61 -10.01
CA SER A 118 -14.95 -0.22 -9.00
C SER A 118 -15.74 -0.19 -7.70
N VAL A 119 -15.49 -1.19 -6.86
CA VAL A 119 -16.02 -1.25 -5.50
C VAL A 119 -14.90 -1.70 -4.59
N GLY A 120 -14.71 -1.01 -3.48
CA GLY A 120 -13.62 -1.37 -2.59
C GLY A 120 -13.61 -0.64 -1.28
N ILE A 121 -12.46 -0.68 -0.63
CA ILE A 121 -12.23 -0.05 0.66
C ILE A 121 -10.98 0.82 0.61
N GLU A 122 -10.93 1.78 1.49
CA GLU A 122 -9.73 2.56 1.75
C GLU A 122 -9.47 2.55 3.26
N VAL A 123 -8.27 2.17 3.64
CA VAL A 123 -7.86 2.09 5.04
C VAL A 123 -6.58 2.88 5.24
N VAL A 124 -6.54 3.67 6.29
CA VAL A 124 -5.34 4.41 6.68
C VAL A 124 -4.89 3.90 8.04
N LYS A 125 -3.63 3.49 8.12
CA LYS A 125 -3.02 3.05 9.38
C LYS A 125 -1.79 3.89 9.68
N THR A 126 -1.73 4.41 10.91
CA THR A 126 -0.61 5.23 11.36
C THR A 126 -0.03 4.61 12.62
N LYS A 127 1.29 4.49 12.69
CA LYS A 127 1.97 4.09 13.94
C LYS A 127 1.82 5.19 14.97
N ILE A 128 1.51 4.79 16.17
CA ILE A 128 1.40 5.70 17.31
C ILE A 128 2.77 5.92 17.96
#